data_3a1f3fc04a00d1d2f614148a9eed9b64
#
_entry.id   3a1f3fc04a00d1d2f614148a9eed9b64
#
_cell.length_a   1.000
_cell.length_b   1.000
_cell.length_c   1.000
_cell.angle_alpha   90.00
_cell.angle_beta   90.00
_cell.angle_gamma   90.00
#
_symmetry.space_group_name_H-M   'P 1'
#
loop_
_entity.id
_entity.type
_entity.pdbx_description
1 polymer ?
#
loop_
_entity_poly.entity_id
_entity_poly.type
_entity_poly.pdbx_seq_one_letter_code
_entity_poly.pdbx_strand_id
1 'polypeptide(L)'
;MTLTGLPQRPALVHKVLLNHGSEKLSKTQRLTWSRFILAQLFRVPASIDWLRSFGRQLLLEQFESMAKMAGQPQAMDVWSDPGHADTLDDEGLKVLNRAIESAELNKLILDGVWSIIESNCDVDAVLSDTPVSHIGQLMENS
;
A
#
# COMPACT_ATOMS: atom_id res chain seq x y z
N MET A 1 8.06 -18.02 -28.89
CA MET A 1 7.72 -16.71 -28.28
C MET A 1 6.99 -16.96 -26.96
N THR A 2 7.71 -16.93 -25.86
CA THR A 2 7.14 -17.04 -24.51
C THR A 2 6.53 -15.72 -24.13
N LEU A 3 5.22 -15.68 -23.96
CA LEU A 3 4.46 -14.54 -23.41
C LEU A 3 4.73 -14.39 -21.91
N THR A 4 5.97 -14.11 -21.56
CA THR A 4 6.41 -13.80 -20.19
C THR A 4 6.33 -12.30 -20.00
N GLY A 5 5.17 -11.76 -19.61
CA GLY A 5 5.13 -10.34 -19.31
C GLY A 5 3.77 -9.68 -19.13
N LEU A 6 2.66 -10.39 -19.26
CA LEU A 6 1.38 -9.80 -18.91
C LEU A 6 1.27 -9.75 -17.37
N PRO A 7 0.95 -8.56 -16.79
CA PRO A 7 0.72 -8.46 -15.35
C PRO A 7 -0.41 -9.42 -14.99
N GLN A 8 -0.09 -10.41 -14.16
CA GLN A 8 -1.09 -11.39 -13.72
C GLN A 8 -2.17 -10.64 -12.94
N ARG A 9 -3.41 -10.84 -13.34
CA ARG A 9 -4.54 -10.20 -12.66
C ARG A 9 -4.69 -10.82 -11.27
N PRO A 10 -4.89 -10.02 -10.20
CA PRO A 10 -5.10 -10.53 -8.83
C PRO A 10 -6.17 -11.61 -8.74
N ALA A 11 -7.23 -11.52 -9.56
CA ALA A 11 -8.28 -12.53 -9.64
C ALA A 11 -7.79 -13.93 -10.04
N LEU A 12 -6.75 -14.03 -10.87
CA LEU A 12 -6.15 -15.30 -11.24
C LEU A 12 -5.33 -15.88 -10.08
N VAL A 13 -4.62 -15.02 -9.36
CA VAL A 13 -3.87 -15.40 -8.17
C VAL A 13 -4.82 -15.89 -7.08
N HIS A 14 -5.94 -15.21 -6.89
CA HIS A 14 -7.00 -15.63 -5.94
C HIS A 14 -7.50 -17.06 -6.24
N LYS A 15 -7.75 -17.39 -7.49
CA LYS A 15 -8.14 -18.75 -7.88
C LYS A 15 -7.06 -19.80 -7.53
N VAL A 16 -5.80 -19.48 -7.73
CA VAL A 16 -4.69 -20.39 -7.36
C VAL A 16 -4.65 -20.56 -5.84
N LEU A 17 -4.81 -19.49 -5.08
CA LEU A 17 -4.85 -19.54 -3.61
C LEU A 17 -5.97 -20.44 -3.11
N LEU A 18 -7.19 -20.30 -3.64
CA LEU A 18 -8.35 -21.08 -3.22
C LEU A 18 -8.20 -22.58 -3.58
N ASN A 19 -7.64 -22.87 -4.73
CA ASN A 19 -7.59 -24.26 -5.23
C ASN A 19 -6.33 -25.02 -4.78
N HIS A 20 -5.22 -24.34 -4.55
CA HIS A 20 -3.92 -24.96 -4.39
C HIS A 20 -3.11 -24.46 -3.19
N GLY A 21 -3.62 -23.47 -2.45
CA GLY A 21 -2.92 -22.88 -1.31
C GLY A 21 -1.79 -21.92 -1.73
N SER A 22 -1.18 -21.30 -0.73
CA SER A 22 -0.13 -20.28 -0.93
C SER A 22 1.19 -20.85 -1.43
N GLU A 23 1.45 -22.14 -1.20
CA GLU A 23 2.70 -22.82 -1.57
C GLU A 23 2.89 -22.97 -3.09
N LYS A 24 1.78 -23.03 -3.83
CA LYS A 24 1.80 -23.19 -5.28
C LYS A 24 1.96 -21.88 -6.06
N LEU A 25 2.03 -20.74 -5.35
CA LEU A 25 2.22 -19.45 -6.00
C LEU A 25 3.65 -19.28 -6.51
N SER A 26 3.79 -18.88 -7.78
CA SER A 26 5.05 -18.40 -8.32
C SER A 26 5.47 -17.08 -7.67
N LYS A 27 6.76 -16.72 -7.80
CA LYS A 27 7.26 -15.41 -7.30
C LYS A 27 6.46 -14.22 -7.88
N THR A 28 6.15 -14.27 -9.16
CA THR A 28 5.36 -13.22 -9.83
C THR A 28 3.94 -13.16 -9.28
N GLN A 29 3.31 -14.30 -9.01
CA GLN A 29 1.98 -14.35 -8.41
C GLN A 29 1.99 -13.84 -6.98
N ARG A 30 3.00 -14.17 -6.18
CA ARG A 30 3.18 -13.62 -4.82
C ARG A 30 3.34 -12.10 -4.86
N LEU A 31 4.14 -11.57 -5.77
CA LEU A 31 4.30 -10.11 -5.92
C LEU A 31 2.99 -9.43 -6.34
N THR A 32 2.25 -10.01 -7.29
CA THR A 32 0.94 -9.50 -7.70
C THR A 32 -0.04 -9.46 -6.52
N TRP A 33 -0.04 -10.50 -5.70
CA TRP A 33 -0.91 -10.57 -4.52
C TRP A 33 -0.47 -9.61 -3.42
N SER A 34 0.84 -9.46 -3.20
CA SER A 34 1.39 -8.46 -2.27
C SER A 34 0.94 -7.04 -2.61
N ARG A 35 1.06 -6.65 -3.88
CA ARG A 35 0.58 -5.34 -4.37
C ARG A 35 -0.93 -5.18 -4.19
N PHE A 36 -1.69 -6.23 -4.42
CA PHE A 36 -3.13 -6.22 -4.19
C PHE A 36 -3.47 -6.01 -2.72
N ILE A 37 -2.79 -6.70 -1.80
CA ILE A 37 -2.96 -6.52 -0.35
C ILE A 37 -2.62 -5.08 0.06
N LEU A 38 -1.49 -4.54 -0.38
CA LEU A 38 -1.11 -3.15 -0.11
C LEU A 38 -2.15 -2.16 -0.63
N ALA A 39 -2.65 -2.38 -1.86
CA ALA A 39 -3.69 -1.55 -2.42
C ALA A 39 -5.00 -1.62 -1.61
N GLN A 40 -5.36 -2.77 -1.05
CA GLN A 40 -6.53 -2.89 -0.18
C GLN A 40 -6.33 -2.19 1.17
N LEU A 41 -5.14 -2.28 1.77
CA LEU A 41 -4.80 -1.56 3.00
C LEU A 41 -4.97 -0.05 2.83
N PHE A 42 -4.56 0.47 1.69
CA PHE A 42 -4.62 1.91 1.40
C PHE A 42 -5.98 2.38 0.85
N ARG A 43 -6.89 1.49 0.52
CA ARG A 43 -8.19 1.81 -0.07
C ARG A 43 -9.28 2.18 0.94
N VAL A 44 -9.04 1.95 2.22
CA VAL A 44 -9.99 2.26 3.29
C VAL A 44 -10.19 3.77 3.36
N PRO A 45 -11.45 4.30 3.36
CA PRO A 45 -11.70 5.74 3.40
C PRO A 45 -10.97 6.47 4.51
N ALA A 46 -10.98 5.94 5.72
CA ALA A 46 -10.22 6.49 6.85
C ALA A 46 -8.70 6.52 6.61
N SER A 47 -8.17 5.55 5.86
CA SER A 47 -6.77 5.51 5.46
C SER A 47 -6.45 6.53 4.37
N ILE A 48 -7.38 6.81 3.45
CA ILE A 48 -7.16 7.79 2.37
C ILE A 48 -6.91 9.19 2.94
N ASP A 49 -7.71 9.63 3.91
CA ASP A 49 -7.54 10.96 4.52
C ASP A 49 -6.23 11.04 5.32
N TRP A 50 -5.92 9.99 6.07
CA TRP A 50 -4.64 9.89 6.75
C TRP A 50 -3.46 9.91 5.77
N LEU A 51 -3.57 9.16 4.68
CA LEU A 51 -2.55 9.05 3.66
C LEU A 51 -2.32 10.36 2.91
N ARG A 52 -3.40 11.12 2.61
CA ARG A 52 -3.29 12.46 2.03
C ARG A 52 -2.52 13.39 2.96
N SER A 53 -2.89 13.41 4.24
CA SER A 53 -2.21 14.22 5.25
C SER A 53 -0.74 13.82 5.40
N PHE A 54 -0.46 12.53 5.47
CA PHE A 54 0.90 12.00 5.59
C PHE A 54 1.74 12.27 4.33
N GLY A 55 1.18 12.05 3.15
CA GLY A 55 1.85 12.34 1.88
C GLY A 55 2.14 13.83 1.72
N ARG A 56 1.20 14.70 2.10
CA ARG A 56 1.40 16.15 2.13
C ARG A 56 2.55 16.54 3.07
N GLN A 57 2.56 15.98 4.28
CA GLN A 57 3.61 16.26 5.26
C GLN A 57 4.98 15.84 4.73
N LEU A 58 5.12 14.64 4.17
CA LEU A 58 6.37 14.17 3.58
C LEU A 58 6.87 15.08 2.45
N LEU A 59 5.97 15.54 1.58
CA LEU A 59 6.33 16.45 0.50
C LEU A 59 6.81 17.79 1.04
N LEU A 60 6.11 18.36 2.02
CA LEU A 60 6.50 19.63 2.65
C LEU A 60 7.88 19.52 3.33
N GLU A 61 8.15 18.42 4.05
CA GLU A 61 9.46 18.17 4.67
C GLU A 61 10.58 18.06 3.61
N GLN A 62 10.31 17.40 2.49
CA GLN A 62 11.26 17.31 1.38
C GLN A 62 11.52 18.68 0.74
N PHE A 63 10.47 19.45 0.47
CA PHE A 63 10.60 20.81 -0.09
C PHE A 63 11.34 21.74 0.85
N GLU A 64 11.06 21.68 2.16
CA GLU A 64 11.78 22.45 3.16
C GLU A 64 13.28 22.11 3.18
N SER A 65 13.60 20.83 3.13
CA SER A 65 14.99 20.36 3.05
C SER A 65 15.69 20.89 1.79
N MET A 66 15.03 20.79 0.65
CA MET A 66 15.55 21.29 -0.62
C MET A 66 15.73 22.81 -0.62
N ALA A 67 14.76 23.56 -0.09
CA ALA A 67 14.83 25.02 0.02
C ALA A 67 15.99 25.47 0.93
N LYS A 68 16.20 24.78 2.04
CA LYS A 68 17.35 25.01 2.94
C LYS A 68 18.68 24.72 2.23
N MET A 69 18.78 23.62 1.53
CA MET A 69 20.01 23.25 0.78
C MET A 69 20.31 24.25 -0.35
N ALA A 70 19.27 24.79 -0.99
CA ALA A 70 19.39 25.80 -2.03
C ALA A 70 19.63 27.22 -1.50
N GLY A 71 19.59 27.43 -0.19
CA GLY A 71 19.71 28.75 0.43
C GLY A 71 18.50 29.68 0.16
N GLN A 72 17.34 29.10 -0.14
CA GLN A 72 16.12 29.83 -0.49
C GLN A 72 14.93 29.41 0.42
N PRO A 73 15.01 29.64 1.73
CA PRO A 73 13.94 29.23 2.66
C PRO A 73 12.58 29.87 2.33
N GLN A 74 12.56 31.03 1.69
CA GLN A 74 11.34 31.74 1.28
C GLN A 74 10.55 31.00 0.21
N ALA A 75 11.15 30.01 -0.49
CA ALA A 75 10.45 29.19 -1.45
C ALA A 75 9.32 28.35 -0.82
N MET A 76 9.37 28.18 0.51
CA MET A 76 8.31 27.47 1.26
C MET A 76 7.02 28.29 1.40
N ASP A 77 7.08 29.62 1.30
CA ASP A 77 5.91 30.51 1.48
C ASP A 77 4.83 30.20 0.43
N VAL A 78 5.25 29.80 -0.78
CA VAL A 78 4.34 29.41 -1.87
C VAL A 78 3.51 28.19 -1.48
N TRP A 79 4.10 27.21 -0.81
CA TRP A 79 3.43 25.96 -0.44
C TRP A 79 2.56 26.07 0.81
N SER A 80 2.73 27.17 1.56
CA SER A 80 1.88 27.51 2.71
C SER A 80 0.55 28.13 2.30
N ASP A 81 0.39 28.50 1.04
CA ASP A 81 -0.87 29.04 0.51
C ASP A 81 -1.93 27.93 0.43
N PRO A 82 -3.12 28.13 1.02
CA PRO A 82 -4.25 27.19 0.93
C PRO A 82 -4.64 26.82 -0.50
N GLY A 83 -4.38 27.68 -1.49
CA GLY A 83 -4.64 27.42 -2.90
C GLY A 83 -3.84 26.26 -3.49
N HIS A 84 -2.77 25.81 -2.82
CA HIS A 84 -1.95 24.66 -3.24
C HIS A 84 -2.29 23.36 -2.51
N ALA A 85 -3.26 23.36 -1.60
CA ALA A 85 -3.62 22.19 -0.80
C ALA A 85 -4.01 20.99 -1.66
N ASP A 86 -4.86 21.20 -2.67
CA ASP A 86 -5.30 20.11 -3.58
C ASP A 86 -4.13 19.54 -4.39
N THR A 87 -3.22 20.41 -4.84
CA THR A 87 -2.02 19.98 -5.57
C THR A 87 -1.11 19.14 -4.70
N LEU A 88 -0.92 19.53 -3.43
CA LEU A 88 -0.12 18.75 -2.48
C LEU A 88 -0.78 17.41 -2.17
N ASP A 89 -2.10 17.34 -2.09
CA ASP A 89 -2.84 16.10 -1.86
C ASP A 89 -2.73 15.14 -3.04
N ASP A 90 -2.85 15.64 -4.26
CA ASP A 90 -2.68 14.84 -5.47
C ASP A 90 -1.26 14.30 -5.62
N GLU A 91 -0.26 15.11 -5.36
CA GLU A 91 1.14 14.66 -5.36
C GLU A 91 1.42 13.67 -4.21
N GLY A 92 0.82 13.86 -3.04
CA GLY A 92 0.87 12.91 -1.93
C GLY A 92 0.31 11.54 -2.31
N LEU A 93 -0.82 11.48 -3.03
CA LEU A 93 -1.39 10.23 -3.54
C LEU A 93 -0.48 9.55 -4.57
N LYS A 94 0.22 10.31 -5.40
CA LYS A 94 1.23 9.75 -6.34
C LYS A 94 2.40 9.11 -5.60
N VAL A 95 2.87 9.73 -4.50
CA VAL A 95 3.91 9.15 -3.64
C VAL A 95 3.44 7.82 -3.07
N LEU A 96 2.18 7.71 -2.66
CA LEU A 96 1.61 6.47 -2.17
C LEU A 96 1.52 5.37 -3.23
N ASN A 97 1.09 5.72 -4.42
CA ASN A 97 1.08 4.76 -5.52
C ASN A 97 2.49 4.20 -5.78
N ARG A 98 3.51 5.04 -5.69
CA ARG A 98 4.91 4.59 -5.76
C ARG A 98 5.29 3.69 -4.58
N ALA A 99 4.76 3.96 -3.39
CA ALA A 99 5.00 3.12 -2.21
C ALA A 99 4.41 1.71 -2.39
N ILE A 100 3.20 1.57 -2.94
CA ILE A 100 2.59 0.27 -3.28
C ILE A 100 3.48 -0.53 -4.25
N GLU A 101 4.14 0.16 -5.17
CA GLU A 101 5.07 -0.44 -6.14
C GLU A 101 6.48 -0.65 -5.56
N SER A 102 6.79 -0.11 -4.36
CA SER A 102 8.12 -0.18 -3.80
C SER A 102 8.53 -1.62 -3.49
N ALA A 103 9.76 -1.97 -3.84
CA ALA A 103 10.32 -3.28 -3.55
C ALA A 103 10.41 -3.56 -2.05
N GLU A 104 10.64 -2.53 -1.25
CA GLU A 104 10.81 -2.62 0.21
C GLU A 104 9.51 -3.01 0.91
N LEU A 105 8.40 -2.31 0.63
CA LEU A 105 7.09 -2.64 1.21
C LEU A 105 6.59 -4.01 0.73
N ASN A 106 6.75 -4.31 -0.55
CA ASN A 106 6.38 -5.61 -1.08
C ASN A 106 7.23 -6.73 -0.45
N LYS A 107 8.52 -6.48 -0.18
CA LYS A 107 9.39 -7.44 0.47
C LYS A 107 8.90 -7.82 1.87
N LEU A 108 8.40 -6.88 2.66
CA LEU A 108 7.84 -7.17 3.99
C LEU A 108 6.72 -8.21 3.92
N ILE A 109 5.84 -8.12 2.91
CA ILE A 109 4.78 -9.10 2.72
C ILE A 109 5.33 -10.40 2.15
N LEU A 110 6.25 -10.31 1.18
CA LEU A 110 6.82 -11.47 0.50
C LEU A 110 7.64 -12.36 1.43
N ASP A 111 8.37 -11.78 2.37
CA ASP A 111 9.20 -12.49 3.35
C ASP A 111 8.36 -13.05 4.52
N GLY A 112 7.10 -12.66 4.63
CA GLY A 112 6.17 -13.17 5.62
C GLY A 112 5.75 -14.61 5.35
N VAL A 113 5.29 -15.29 6.40
CA VAL A 113 4.65 -16.61 6.30
C VAL A 113 3.21 -16.42 5.87
N TRP A 114 2.85 -17.05 4.75
CA TRP A 114 1.49 -16.99 4.23
C TRP A 114 0.72 -18.24 4.61
N SER A 115 -0.43 -18.06 5.23
CA SER A 115 -1.36 -19.13 5.54
C SER A 115 -2.77 -18.77 5.07
N ILE A 116 -3.54 -19.78 4.71
CA ILE A 116 -4.95 -19.66 4.37
C ILE A 116 -5.73 -20.33 5.50
N ILE A 117 -6.68 -19.59 6.05
CA ILE A 117 -7.58 -20.10 7.08
C ILE A 117 -8.94 -20.29 6.42
N GLU A 118 -9.45 -21.52 6.48
CA GLU A 118 -10.80 -21.86 6.02
C GLU A 118 -11.72 -21.91 7.23
N SER A 119 -12.93 -21.36 7.08
CA SER A 119 -13.96 -21.45 8.11
C SER A 119 -14.68 -22.78 7.97
N ASN A 120 -14.79 -23.53 9.06
CA ASN A 120 -15.61 -24.75 9.15
C ASN A 120 -17.06 -24.45 9.59
N CYS A 121 -17.43 -23.18 9.69
CA CYS A 121 -18.75 -22.76 10.13
C CYS A 121 -19.71 -22.71 8.94
N ASP A 122 -20.99 -23.03 9.18
CA ASP A 122 -22.07 -22.86 8.20
C ASP A 122 -22.42 -21.38 7.92
N VAL A 123 -21.65 -20.47 8.49
CA VAL A 123 -21.80 -19.02 8.31
C VAL A 123 -20.72 -18.50 7.38
N ASP A 124 -21.14 -17.89 6.29
CA ASP A 124 -20.25 -17.23 5.34
C ASP A 124 -19.52 -16.07 6.01
N ALA A 125 -18.22 -15.91 5.70
CA ALA A 125 -17.45 -14.75 6.13
C ALA A 125 -17.98 -13.50 5.43
N VAL A 126 -18.27 -12.46 6.21
CA VAL A 126 -18.66 -11.16 5.68
C VAL A 126 -17.39 -10.31 5.47
N LEU A 127 -17.19 -9.83 4.24
CA LEU A 127 -16.15 -8.86 3.96
C LEU A 127 -16.58 -7.47 4.45
N SER A 128 -15.76 -6.86 5.27
CA SER A 128 -15.95 -5.48 5.71
C SER A 128 -15.32 -4.50 4.69
N ASP A 129 -15.56 -3.23 4.90
CA ASP A 129 -14.89 -2.14 4.18
C ASP A 129 -13.38 -2.05 4.48
N THR A 130 -12.93 -2.78 5.53
CA THR A 130 -11.52 -2.95 5.89
C THR A 130 -11.10 -4.42 5.78
N PRO A 131 -11.05 -4.99 4.55
CA PRO A 131 -10.80 -6.42 4.35
C PRO A 131 -9.38 -6.86 4.73
N VAL A 132 -8.47 -5.91 4.94
CA VAL A 132 -7.10 -6.15 5.39
C VAL A 132 -6.86 -5.35 6.67
N SER A 133 -6.38 -6.01 7.70
CA SER A 133 -6.04 -5.40 8.98
C SER A 133 -4.65 -5.83 9.45
N HIS A 134 -3.98 -4.94 10.17
CA HIS A 134 -2.68 -5.18 10.77
C HIS A 134 -2.82 -5.36 12.28
N ILE A 135 -2.37 -6.51 12.80
CA ILE A 135 -2.52 -6.89 14.23
C ILE A 135 -1.19 -6.72 15.00
N GLY A 136 -0.23 -5.97 14.45
CA GLY A 136 1.15 -5.92 14.95
C GLY A 136 1.37 -5.32 16.34
N GLN A 137 0.37 -4.68 16.95
CA GLN A 137 0.55 -4.02 18.26
C GLN A 137 0.01 -4.79 19.47
N LEU A 138 -0.58 -5.96 19.30
CA LEU A 138 -1.16 -6.71 20.41
C LEU A 138 -0.16 -7.60 21.17
N MET A 139 1.09 -7.70 20.71
CA MET A 139 2.09 -8.60 21.27
C MET A 139 3.15 -7.93 22.17
N GLU A 140 3.17 -6.61 22.30
CA GLU A 140 4.18 -5.91 23.11
C GLU A 140 3.81 -5.72 24.59
N ASN A 141 2.63 -6.16 25.03
CA ASN A 141 2.17 -6.00 26.41
C ASN A 141 1.76 -7.33 27.07
N SER A 142 2.56 -8.38 26.90
CA SER A 142 2.37 -9.64 27.64
C SER A 142 3.64 -10.03 28.35
#